data_dd499cdcc84700d93f9114fa2e7d955b
#
_entry.id   dd499cdcc84700d93f9114fa2e7d955b
#
_cell.length_a   1.000
_cell.length_b   1.000
_cell.length_c   1.000
_cell.angle_alpha   90.00
_cell.angle_beta   90.00
_cell.angle_gamma   90.00
#
_symmetry.space_group_name_H-M   'P 1'
#
loop_
_entity.id
_entity.type
_entity.pdbx_description
1 polymer ?
#
loop_
_entity_poly.entity_id
_entity_poly.type
_entity_poly.pdbx_seq_one_letter_code
_entity_poly.pdbx_strand_id
1 'polypeptide(L)'
;MLPIVRTEEDLEQRLQTRRRMFASQCVAVDDILSRVRENGDEAVRNLTQQYDGISVDTLRVSRERSTSAADSLSPELHSAISAASDNIRRFHEKQLPESYSIAQPDGTRVSFRWRPVERAGVYTPSGRFPLFSSVLMNVIPAQVAGVREIALCSPPGASGYPSDFILAVCGLLGVPEVYRVGGAQAVAALAYGTESIPAVDKITGPGNVYVAAAKQAVSASVGIDVLAGPTELVVMADESADPVRVATDLVSQAEHDPQVWSVLLTISEETASEVNCRLEDALGELPTRAATEAALVNNGFVYVADSIDSCIAMVNRIAPEHLSLQVENPGRWVDAVTAGAVFVGSDTPVAWGDYWAGANHTLPTTGQARFRGPLSVYDFLVPFSVIESPQSAVKASGRSVVALADAEGLSAHARSIELRMEDG
;
A
#
# COMPACT_ATOMS: atom_id res chain seq x y z
N MET A 1 -23.82 16.28 8.28
CA MET A 1 -24.48 15.03 8.75
C MET A 1 -24.35 13.96 7.68
N LEU A 2 -24.08 12.73 8.06
CA LEU A 2 -24.03 11.58 7.15
C LEU A 2 -25.46 11.19 6.74
N PRO A 3 -25.72 10.95 5.43
CA PRO A 3 -27.01 10.43 5.00
C PRO A 3 -27.24 9.00 5.52
N ILE A 4 -28.45 8.71 5.98
CA ILE A 4 -28.81 7.38 6.48
C ILE A 4 -29.36 6.54 5.33
N VAL A 5 -28.71 5.42 5.05
CA VAL A 5 -29.04 4.42 4.06
C VAL A 5 -29.70 3.23 4.75
N ARG A 6 -30.84 2.75 4.26
CA ARG A 6 -31.61 1.66 4.87
C ARG A 6 -31.86 0.48 3.93
N THR A 7 -31.44 0.58 2.68
CA THR A 7 -31.67 -0.49 1.70
C THR A 7 -30.34 -1.00 1.14
N GLU A 8 -30.28 -2.28 0.83
CA GLU A 8 -29.14 -2.87 0.15
C GLU A 8 -28.97 -2.31 -1.28
N GLU A 9 -30.08 -1.89 -1.92
CA GLU A 9 -30.03 -1.32 -3.26
C GLU A 9 -29.31 0.02 -3.30
N ASP A 10 -29.61 0.92 -2.36
CA ASP A 10 -28.91 2.22 -2.22
C ASP A 10 -27.42 2.03 -1.94
N LEU A 11 -27.08 1.05 -1.11
CA LEU A 11 -25.68 0.72 -0.85
C LEU A 11 -24.98 0.21 -2.11
N GLU A 12 -25.59 -0.73 -2.84
CA GLU A 12 -25.00 -1.26 -4.07
C GLU A 12 -24.78 -0.15 -5.10
N GLN A 13 -25.69 0.78 -5.22
CA GLN A 13 -25.53 1.93 -6.10
C GLN A 13 -24.32 2.79 -5.70
N ARG A 14 -24.09 3.00 -4.40
CA ARG A 14 -22.90 3.73 -3.87
C ARG A 14 -21.62 2.96 -4.18
N LEU A 15 -21.57 1.64 -3.91
CA LEU A 15 -20.43 0.78 -4.23
C LEU A 15 -20.09 0.79 -5.73
N GLN A 16 -21.10 0.69 -6.59
CA GLN A 16 -20.92 0.74 -8.05
C GLN A 16 -20.42 2.11 -8.52
N THR A 17 -20.97 3.18 -7.96
CA THR A 17 -20.52 4.54 -8.27
C THR A 17 -19.05 4.71 -7.93
N ARG A 18 -18.61 4.27 -6.73
CA ARG A 18 -17.21 4.32 -6.32
C ARG A 18 -16.29 3.51 -7.24
N ARG A 19 -16.68 2.27 -7.59
CA ARG A 19 -15.91 1.42 -8.53
C ARG A 19 -15.77 2.07 -9.91
N ARG A 20 -16.85 2.70 -10.42
CA ARG A 20 -16.82 3.42 -11.71
C ARG A 20 -15.95 4.66 -11.67
N MET A 21 -16.00 5.44 -10.59
CA MET A 21 -15.12 6.61 -10.41
C MET A 21 -13.65 6.20 -10.48
N PHE A 22 -13.26 5.13 -9.78
CA PHE A 22 -11.89 4.61 -9.83
C PHE A 22 -11.50 4.12 -11.23
N ALA A 23 -12.35 3.37 -11.91
CA ALA A 23 -12.10 2.86 -13.26
C ALA A 23 -12.01 3.98 -14.32
N SER A 24 -12.78 5.07 -14.18
CA SER A 24 -12.77 6.19 -15.13
C SER A 24 -11.54 7.11 -15.02
N GLN A 25 -10.80 7.03 -13.94
CA GLN A 25 -9.60 7.85 -13.70
C GLN A 25 -8.33 7.31 -14.39
N CYS A 26 -8.41 6.13 -15.02
CA CYS A 26 -7.27 5.48 -15.70
C CYS A 26 -6.81 6.13 -17.04
N VAL A 27 -7.36 7.25 -17.47
CA VAL A 27 -7.36 7.65 -18.91
C VAL A 27 -6.22 8.59 -19.33
N ALA A 28 -5.40 9.16 -18.45
CA ALA A 28 -4.56 10.31 -18.85
C ALA A 28 -3.06 10.20 -18.62
N VAL A 29 -2.50 9.00 -18.43
CA VAL A 29 -1.06 8.85 -18.09
C VAL A 29 -0.15 8.41 -19.23
N ASP A 30 -0.70 7.87 -20.31
CA ASP A 30 0.10 7.29 -21.42
C ASP A 30 1.03 8.31 -22.08
N ASP A 31 0.57 9.55 -22.27
CA ASP A 31 1.41 10.64 -22.79
C ASP A 31 2.58 10.95 -21.83
N ILE A 32 2.31 11.02 -20.52
CA ILE A 32 3.34 11.27 -19.51
C ILE A 32 4.38 10.15 -19.53
N LEU A 33 3.92 8.90 -19.53
CA LEU A 33 4.79 7.72 -19.53
C LEU A 33 5.68 7.68 -20.78
N SER A 34 5.09 7.93 -21.97
CA SER A 34 5.82 7.95 -23.25
C SER A 34 6.86 9.07 -23.28
N ARG A 35 6.50 10.27 -22.86
CA ARG A 35 7.42 11.42 -22.81
C ARG A 35 8.62 11.15 -21.91
N VAL A 36 8.41 10.58 -20.72
CA VAL A 36 9.52 10.24 -19.82
C VAL A 36 10.40 9.13 -20.43
N ARG A 37 9.79 8.11 -21.03
CA ARG A 37 10.52 7.02 -21.67
C ARG A 37 11.41 7.49 -22.83
N GLU A 38 10.95 8.50 -23.59
CA GLU A 38 11.64 9.00 -24.79
C GLU A 38 12.67 10.09 -24.46
N ASN A 39 12.39 10.95 -23.46
CA ASN A 39 13.17 12.16 -23.22
C ASN A 39 13.78 12.22 -21.80
N GLY A 40 13.70 11.15 -21.00
CA GLY A 40 14.39 11.02 -19.72
C GLY A 40 14.20 12.19 -18.75
N ASP A 41 15.31 12.66 -18.19
CA ASP A 41 15.34 13.76 -17.20
C ASP A 41 14.72 15.06 -17.71
N GLU A 42 14.84 15.35 -19.00
CA GLU A 42 14.28 16.57 -19.58
C GLU A 42 12.74 16.55 -19.48
N ALA A 43 12.13 15.43 -19.86
CA ALA A 43 10.68 15.26 -19.72
C ALA A 43 10.24 15.33 -18.27
N VAL A 44 10.96 14.71 -17.34
CA VAL A 44 10.65 14.76 -15.90
C VAL A 44 10.68 16.19 -15.38
N ARG A 45 11.71 16.99 -15.72
CA ARG A 45 11.79 18.42 -15.35
C ARG A 45 10.65 19.25 -15.92
N ASN A 46 10.34 19.06 -17.21
CA ASN A 46 9.27 19.79 -17.89
C ASN A 46 7.89 19.47 -17.30
N LEU A 47 7.63 18.20 -16.99
CA LEU A 47 6.39 17.75 -16.35
C LEU A 47 6.27 18.24 -14.90
N THR A 48 7.39 18.27 -14.14
CA THR A 48 7.44 18.87 -12.80
C THR A 48 7.10 20.36 -12.85
N GLN A 49 7.69 21.10 -13.80
CA GLN A 49 7.33 22.51 -14.00
C GLN A 49 5.85 22.67 -14.40
N GLN A 50 5.34 21.80 -15.25
CA GLN A 50 3.96 21.88 -15.74
C GLN A 50 2.93 21.59 -14.66
N TYR A 51 3.14 20.56 -13.83
CA TYR A 51 2.14 20.06 -12.86
C TYR A 51 2.34 20.56 -11.44
N ASP A 52 3.60 20.72 -11.03
CA ASP A 52 3.92 21.18 -9.67
C ASP A 52 4.23 22.70 -9.64
N GLY A 53 4.40 23.35 -10.82
CA GLY A 53 4.73 24.76 -10.94
C GLY A 53 6.17 25.09 -10.52
N ILE A 54 7.02 24.09 -10.33
CA ILE A 54 8.36 24.23 -9.78
C ILE A 54 9.41 23.86 -10.82
N SER A 55 10.32 24.79 -11.11
CA SER A 55 11.50 24.51 -11.94
C SER A 55 12.60 23.88 -11.09
N VAL A 56 13.14 22.75 -11.55
CA VAL A 56 14.23 22.04 -10.88
C VAL A 56 15.39 21.82 -11.86
N ASP A 57 16.60 22.22 -11.45
CA ASP A 57 17.80 22.02 -12.26
C ASP A 57 18.31 20.58 -12.16
N THR A 58 18.31 20.02 -10.94
CA THR A 58 18.72 18.65 -10.63
C THR A 58 17.55 17.90 -10.00
N LEU A 59 17.36 16.64 -10.38
CA LEU A 59 16.29 15.82 -9.80
C LEU A 59 16.67 15.26 -8.42
N ARG A 60 17.94 14.96 -8.21
CA ARG A 60 18.44 14.36 -6.97
C ARG A 60 18.62 15.39 -5.86
N VAL A 61 18.15 15.05 -4.67
CA VAL A 61 18.44 15.80 -3.42
C VAL A 61 19.76 15.32 -2.87
N SER A 62 20.60 16.25 -2.38
CA SER A 62 21.86 15.85 -1.79
C SER A 62 21.64 15.15 -0.43
N ARG A 63 22.55 14.26 -0.08
CA ARG A 63 22.48 13.52 1.19
C ARG A 63 22.61 14.46 2.39
N GLU A 64 23.45 15.50 2.24
CA GLU A 64 23.65 16.53 3.26
C GLU A 64 22.33 17.25 3.58
N ARG A 65 21.48 17.49 2.58
CA ARG A 65 20.17 18.13 2.80
C ARG A 65 19.27 17.26 3.67
N SER A 66 19.20 15.96 3.40
CA SER A 66 18.40 15.02 4.19
C SER A 66 18.96 14.86 5.62
N THR A 67 20.27 14.80 5.78
CA THR A 67 20.92 14.74 7.10
C THR A 67 20.65 16.02 7.90
N SER A 68 20.83 17.20 7.28
CA SER A 68 20.55 18.49 7.93
C SER A 68 19.08 18.64 8.32
N ALA A 69 18.14 18.11 7.50
CA ALA A 69 16.73 18.09 7.85
C ALA A 69 16.47 17.18 9.07
N ALA A 70 17.13 16.02 9.16
CA ALA A 70 17.05 15.15 10.33
C ALA A 70 17.59 15.82 11.60
N ASP A 71 18.72 16.49 11.50
CA ASP A 71 19.34 17.22 12.62
C ASP A 71 18.50 18.41 13.11
N SER A 72 17.60 18.93 12.28
CA SER A 72 16.70 20.06 12.61
C SER A 72 15.39 19.66 13.31
N LEU A 73 15.12 18.35 13.44
CA LEU A 73 13.93 17.87 14.16
C LEU A 73 14.00 18.24 15.64
N SER A 74 12.84 18.55 16.24
CA SER A 74 12.77 18.67 17.70
C SER A 74 13.12 17.32 18.36
N PRO A 75 13.77 17.32 19.54
CA PRO A 75 14.11 16.09 20.26
C PRO A 75 12.89 15.18 20.48
N GLU A 76 11.72 15.76 20.74
CA GLU A 76 10.47 15.05 20.93
C GLU A 76 10.05 14.31 19.65
N LEU A 77 10.00 15.01 18.49
CA LEU A 77 9.61 14.43 17.22
C LEU A 77 10.63 13.38 16.75
N HIS A 78 11.92 13.65 16.92
CA HIS A 78 12.99 12.69 16.64
C HIS A 78 12.79 11.39 17.43
N SER A 79 12.52 11.50 18.73
CA SER A 79 12.27 10.34 19.61
C SER A 79 11.02 9.57 19.18
N ALA A 80 9.93 10.28 18.85
CA ALA A 80 8.68 9.66 18.41
C ALA A 80 8.86 8.90 17.08
N ILE A 81 9.53 9.51 16.09
CA ILE A 81 9.83 8.86 14.79
C ILE A 81 10.73 7.64 14.99
N SER A 82 11.74 7.72 15.85
CA SER A 82 12.63 6.59 16.14
C SER A 82 11.87 5.43 16.77
N ALA A 83 11.03 5.69 17.77
CA ALA A 83 10.22 4.66 18.42
C ALA A 83 9.19 4.02 17.47
N ALA A 84 8.53 4.83 16.62
CA ALA A 84 7.65 4.33 15.57
C ALA A 84 8.40 3.44 14.57
N SER A 85 9.60 3.86 14.15
CA SER A 85 10.48 3.07 13.26
C SER A 85 10.82 1.70 13.85
N ASP A 86 11.13 1.66 15.15
CA ASP A 86 11.44 0.41 15.86
C ASP A 86 10.22 -0.51 15.94
N ASN A 87 9.01 0.04 16.15
CA ASN A 87 7.77 -0.74 16.14
C ASN A 87 7.50 -1.35 14.76
N ILE A 88 7.64 -0.55 13.69
CA ILE A 88 7.46 -1.00 12.30
C ILE A 88 8.49 -2.09 11.97
N ARG A 89 9.76 -1.87 12.29
CA ARG A 89 10.83 -2.84 12.04
C ARG A 89 10.57 -4.15 12.76
N ARG A 90 10.26 -4.12 14.05
CA ARG A 90 9.98 -5.30 14.87
C ARG A 90 8.81 -6.13 14.33
N PHE A 91 7.76 -5.47 13.83
CA PHE A 91 6.62 -6.14 13.23
C PHE A 91 7.01 -6.82 11.90
N HIS A 92 7.71 -6.10 11.02
CA HIS A 92 8.08 -6.61 9.70
C HIS A 92 9.17 -7.67 9.74
N GLU A 93 10.08 -7.65 10.72
CA GLU A 93 11.05 -8.73 10.94
C GLU A 93 10.39 -10.10 11.19
N LYS A 94 9.20 -10.12 11.79
CA LYS A 94 8.42 -11.36 11.99
C LYS A 94 7.77 -11.89 10.71
N GLN A 95 7.73 -11.10 9.66
CA GLN A 95 7.18 -11.52 8.37
C GLN A 95 8.22 -12.19 7.46
N LEU A 96 9.52 -12.17 7.82
CA LEU A 96 10.56 -12.78 6.98
C LEU A 96 10.31 -14.28 6.82
N PRO A 97 10.15 -14.78 5.57
CA PRO A 97 9.87 -16.17 5.33
C PRO A 97 11.13 -17.02 5.45
N GLU A 98 10.94 -18.25 5.92
CA GLU A 98 12.00 -19.25 5.92
C GLU A 98 12.10 -19.97 4.57
N SER A 99 13.35 -20.21 4.12
CA SER A 99 13.63 -21.09 2.99
C SER A 99 13.58 -22.55 3.46
N TYR A 100 13.09 -23.45 2.61
CA TYR A 100 13.01 -24.87 2.95
C TYR A 100 13.45 -25.74 1.78
N SER A 101 13.77 -27.00 2.09
CA SER A 101 14.10 -28.04 1.10
C SER A 101 13.35 -29.34 1.42
N ILE A 102 12.91 -30.02 0.38
CA ILE A 102 12.36 -31.37 0.48
C ILE A 102 13.21 -32.33 -0.39
N ALA A 103 13.32 -33.57 0.04
CA ALA A 103 13.89 -34.64 -0.75
C ALA A 103 12.76 -35.50 -1.31
N GLN A 104 12.79 -35.74 -2.62
CA GLN A 104 11.89 -36.70 -3.27
C GLN A 104 12.35 -38.16 -3.02
N PRO A 105 11.49 -39.16 -3.21
CA PRO A 105 11.86 -40.55 -2.99
C PRO A 105 13.04 -41.07 -3.82
N ASP A 106 13.29 -40.47 -4.97
CA ASP A 106 14.42 -40.77 -5.87
C ASP A 106 15.73 -40.08 -5.47
N GLY A 107 15.70 -39.21 -4.47
CA GLY A 107 16.85 -38.42 -4.01
C GLY A 107 16.96 -37.02 -4.63
N THR A 108 16.06 -36.66 -5.53
CA THR A 108 15.96 -35.27 -6.02
C THR A 108 15.65 -34.31 -4.88
N ARG A 109 16.43 -33.24 -4.74
CA ARG A 109 16.20 -32.18 -3.77
C ARG A 109 15.54 -30.98 -4.45
N VAL A 110 14.43 -30.54 -3.89
CA VAL A 110 13.76 -29.31 -4.32
C VAL A 110 13.78 -28.32 -3.16
N SER A 111 14.38 -27.15 -3.39
CA SER A 111 14.44 -26.08 -2.40
C SER A 111 13.60 -24.90 -2.85
N PHE A 112 12.93 -24.26 -1.92
CA PHE A 112 12.22 -23.00 -2.13
C PHE A 112 12.96 -21.90 -1.36
N ARG A 113 13.46 -20.92 -2.09
CA ARG A 113 14.32 -19.86 -1.54
C ARG A 113 13.75 -18.49 -1.85
N TRP A 114 14.15 -17.51 -1.05
CA TRP A 114 13.78 -16.12 -1.18
C TRP A 114 15.00 -15.26 -1.45
N ARG A 115 14.85 -14.25 -2.27
CA ARG A 115 15.83 -13.20 -2.45
C ARG A 115 15.13 -11.85 -2.49
N PRO A 116 15.74 -10.76 -1.97
CA PRO A 116 15.20 -9.42 -2.17
C PRO A 116 15.26 -9.02 -3.64
N VAL A 117 14.40 -8.11 -4.05
CA VAL A 117 14.63 -7.31 -5.26
C VAL A 117 15.91 -6.51 -5.08
N GLU A 118 16.60 -6.18 -6.16
CA GLU A 118 17.86 -5.47 -6.07
C GLU A 118 17.64 -4.01 -5.71
N ARG A 119 16.63 -3.39 -6.38
CA ARG A 119 16.34 -1.97 -6.24
C ARG A 119 14.84 -1.71 -6.10
N ALA A 120 14.45 -0.90 -5.10
CA ALA A 120 13.07 -0.49 -4.85
C ALA A 120 12.89 1.02 -5.01
N GLY A 121 11.81 1.42 -5.66
CA GLY A 121 11.34 2.80 -5.73
C GLY A 121 10.21 3.03 -4.73
N VAL A 122 10.34 4.05 -3.90
CA VAL A 122 9.32 4.47 -2.95
C VAL A 122 8.74 5.80 -3.41
N TYR A 123 7.45 5.86 -3.60
CA TYR A 123 6.74 7.10 -3.85
C TYR A 123 6.10 7.61 -2.56
N THR A 124 6.37 8.85 -2.19
CA THR A 124 5.77 9.51 -1.02
C THR A 124 5.08 10.79 -1.44
N PRO A 125 3.76 10.92 -1.26
CA PRO A 125 3.06 12.15 -1.59
C PRO A 125 3.44 13.30 -0.64
N SER A 126 3.45 14.52 -1.17
CA SER A 126 3.67 15.75 -0.43
C SER A 126 2.71 16.82 -0.93
N GLY A 127 1.43 16.48 -0.98
CA GLY A 127 0.38 17.39 -1.45
C GLY A 127 -0.14 18.28 -0.33
N ARG A 128 -1.39 18.03 0.12
CA ARG A 128 -2.01 18.77 1.21
C ARG A 128 -1.27 18.60 2.53
N PHE A 129 -0.75 17.38 2.78
CA PHE A 129 0.01 17.02 3.98
C PHE A 129 1.35 16.36 3.60
N PRO A 130 2.43 16.63 4.34
CA PRO A 130 3.71 15.94 4.17
C PRO A 130 3.62 14.58 4.88
N LEU A 131 3.13 13.54 4.19
CA LEU A 131 2.92 12.21 4.76
C LEU A 131 4.26 11.48 4.98
N PHE A 132 5.09 11.99 5.91
CA PHE A 132 6.39 11.39 6.24
C PHE A 132 6.26 9.98 6.83
N SER A 133 5.12 9.63 7.44
CA SER A 133 4.82 8.27 7.89
C SER A 133 4.87 7.25 6.75
N SER A 134 4.46 7.66 5.53
CA SER A 134 4.57 6.79 4.35
C SER A 134 6.03 6.46 3.99
N VAL A 135 7.01 7.31 4.36
CA VAL A 135 8.43 6.96 4.21
C VAL A 135 8.79 5.79 5.12
N LEU A 136 8.39 5.86 6.40
CA LEU A 136 8.61 4.78 7.37
C LEU A 136 8.01 3.46 6.88
N MET A 137 6.73 3.51 6.48
CA MET A 137 5.94 2.34 6.09
C MET A 137 6.39 1.67 4.80
N ASN A 138 7.10 2.37 3.93
CA ASN A 138 7.62 1.80 2.68
C ASN A 138 9.11 1.44 2.75
N VAL A 139 9.92 2.29 3.37
CA VAL A 139 11.38 2.10 3.44
C VAL A 139 11.76 0.99 4.43
N ILE A 140 11.14 0.95 5.62
CA ILE A 140 11.51 -0.02 6.64
C ILE A 140 11.26 -1.47 6.19
N PRO A 141 10.10 -1.85 5.62
CA PRO A 141 9.89 -3.21 5.09
C PRO A 141 10.88 -3.57 3.98
N ALA A 142 11.23 -2.62 3.09
CA ALA A 142 12.25 -2.83 2.07
C ALA A 142 13.63 -3.12 2.69
N GLN A 143 14.03 -2.35 3.72
CA GLN A 143 15.27 -2.58 4.45
C GLN A 143 15.27 -3.93 5.17
N VAL A 144 14.17 -4.30 5.83
CA VAL A 144 14.00 -5.59 6.52
C VAL A 144 14.08 -6.77 5.53
N ALA A 145 13.50 -6.62 4.35
CA ALA A 145 13.61 -7.61 3.27
C ALA A 145 15.03 -7.75 2.71
N GLY A 146 15.93 -6.80 3.00
CA GLY A 146 17.31 -6.81 2.53
C GLY A 146 17.53 -6.14 1.17
N VAL A 147 16.62 -5.27 0.72
CA VAL A 147 16.79 -4.45 -0.50
C VAL A 147 18.00 -3.54 -0.32
N ARG A 148 18.92 -3.60 -1.27
CA ARG A 148 20.20 -2.86 -1.18
C ARG A 148 20.07 -1.41 -1.62
N GLU A 149 19.28 -1.15 -2.65
CA GLU A 149 19.13 0.15 -3.26
C GLU A 149 17.69 0.62 -3.12
N ILE A 150 17.48 1.74 -2.44
CA ILE A 150 16.17 2.35 -2.23
C ILE A 150 16.21 3.78 -2.77
N ALA A 151 15.37 4.05 -3.77
CA ALA A 151 15.17 5.36 -4.37
C ALA A 151 13.81 5.91 -3.92
N LEU A 152 13.78 7.08 -3.31
CA LEU A 152 12.55 7.74 -2.90
C LEU A 152 12.25 8.92 -3.82
N CYS A 153 11.02 8.97 -4.35
CA CYS A 153 10.49 10.11 -5.09
C CYS A 153 9.40 10.81 -4.28
N SER A 154 9.50 12.14 -4.17
CA SER A 154 8.46 12.97 -3.56
C SER A 154 8.39 14.32 -4.28
N PRO A 155 7.17 14.87 -4.53
CA PRO A 155 7.03 16.13 -5.26
C PRO A 155 7.72 17.27 -4.51
N PRO A 156 8.34 18.22 -5.25
CA PRO A 156 8.89 19.43 -4.66
C PRO A 156 7.77 20.38 -4.23
N GLY A 157 7.93 21.01 -3.08
CA GLY A 157 7.10 22.14 -2.64
C GLY A 157 7.67 23.49 -3.09
N ALA A 158 7.15 24.58 -2.56
CA ALA A 158 7.55 25.95 -2.90
C ALA A 158 9.06 26.24 -2.73
N SER A 159 9.75 25.49 -1.87
CA SER A 159 11.20 25.58 -1.70
C SER A 159 12.01 24.94 -2.83
N GLY A 160 11.36 24.26 -3.78
CA GLY A 160 11.99 23.42 -4.80
C GLY A 160 12.47 22.07 -4.28
N TYR A 161 12.12 21.71 -3.05
CA TYR A 161 12.45 20.42 -2.41
C TYR A 161 11.20 19.74 -1.85
N PRO A 162 11.23 18.42 -1.65
CA PRO A 162 10.24 17.74 -0.80
C PRO A 162 10.18 18.35 0.59
N SER A 163 9.08 18.13 1.32
CA SER A 163 8.95 18.60 2.70
C SER A 163 10.16 18.23 3.56
N ASP A 164 10.61 19.14 4.41
CA ASP A 164 11.73 18.90 5.33
C ASP A 164 11.44 17.73 6.27
N PHE A 165 10.19 17.42 6.62
CA PHE A 165 9.83 16.23 7.38
C PHE A 165 10.07 14.93 6.60
N ILE A 166 9.75 14.89 5.30
CA ILE A 166 10.06 13.75 4.43
C ILE A 166 11.57 13.57 4.31
N LEU A 167 12.30 14.66 4.08
CA LEU A 167 13.76 14.64 3.99
C LEU A 167 14.39 14.19 5.31
N ALA A 168 13.87 14.66 6.45
CA ALA A 168 14.35 14.27 7.77
C ALA A 168 14.21 12.75 8.00
N VAL A 169 13.05 12.18 7.69
CA VAL A 169 12.85 10.73 7.83
C VAL A 169 13.74 9.95 6.86
N CYS A 170 13.96 10.44 5.64
CA CYS A 170 14.94 9.85 4.72
C CYS A 170 16.35 9.89 5.30
N GLY A 171 16.73 10.99 5.95
CA GLY A 171 18.03 11.12 6.65
C GLY A 171 18.16 10.13 7.81
N LEU A 172 17.15 10.03 8.67
CA LEU A 172 17.12 9.09 9.81
C LEU A 172 17.21 7.62 9.37
N LEU A 173 16.51 7.26 8.29
CA LEU A 173 16.52 5.89 7.76
C LEU A 173 17.73 5.60 6.85
N GLY A 174 18.57 6.60 6.57
CA GLY A 174 19.74 6.47 5.69
C GLY A 174 19.38 6.16 4.24
N VAL A 175 18.23 6.67 3.73
CA VAL A 175 17.82 6.47 2.33
C VAL A 175 18.88 7.06 1.41
N PRO A 176 19.51 6.25 0.52
CA PRO A 176 20.66 6.68 -0.25
C PRO A 176 20.32 7.64 -1.38
N GLU A 177 19.10 7.59 -1.87
CA GLU A 177 18.67 8.37 -3.03
C GLU A 177 17.28 8.95 -2.81
N VAL A 178 17.21 10.28 -2.85
CA VAL A 178 15.95 11.04 -2.75
C VAL A 178 15.84 11.92 -3.98
N TYR A 179 14.68 11.89 -4.65
CA TYR A 179 14.40 12.66 -5.84
C TYR A 179 13.21 13.58 -5.65
N ARG A 180 13.32 14.81 -6.12
CA ARG A 180 12.28 15.84 -6.06
C ARG A 180 11.39 15.79 -7.31
N VAL A 181 10.63 14.70 -7.39
CA VAL A 181 9.73 14.40 -8.52
C VAL A 181 8.43 13.83 -7.95
N GLY A 182 7.30 14.33 -8.41
CA GLY A 182 5.95 13.87 -8.05
C GLY A 182 5.21 13.21 -9.20
N GLY A 183 3.97 12.82 -8.95
CA GLY A 183 3.01 12.42 -9.98
C GLY A 183 3.36 11.18 -10.80
N ALA A 184 2.69 11.03 -11.94
CA ALA A 184 2.89 9.92 -12.88
C ALA A 184 4.31 9.90 -13.48
N GLN A 185 4.95 11.09 -13.63
CA GLN A 185 6.30 11.19 -14.14
C GLN A 185 7.35 10.60 -13.18
N ALA A 186 7.11 10.61 -11.86
CA ALA A 186 7.96 9.93 -10.89
C ALA A 186 7.87 8.41 -11.06
N VAL A 187 6.65 7.88 -11.23
CA VAL A 187 6.43 6.45 -11.50
C VAL A 187 7.08 6.03 -12.82
N ALA A 188 6.95 6.84 -13.88
CA ALA A 188 7.59 6.57 -15.17
C ALA A 188 9.12 6.56 -15.05
N ALA A 189 9.71 7.54 -14.34
CA ALA A 189 11.15 7.61 -14.13
C ALA A 189 11.68 6.40 -13.34
N LEU A 190 10.96 5.97 -12.28
CA LEU A 190 11.31 4.77 -11.53
C LEU A 190 11.17 3.49 -12.36
N ALA A 191 10.15 3.41 -13.24
CA ALA A 191 9.90 2.21 -14.04
C ALA A 191 10.87 2.04 -15.20
N TYR A 192 11.14 3.12 -15.94
CA TYR A 192 11.93 3.05 -17.19
C TYR A 192 13.40 3.45 -17.02
N GLY A 193 13.69 4.14 -15.92
CA GLY A 193 14.98 4.79 -15.73
C GLY A 193 15.11 6.09 -16.55
N THR A 194 15.97 6.97 -16.06
CA THR A 194 16.41 8.20 -16.73
C THR A 194 17.90 8.38 -16.48
N GLU A 195 18.50 9.47 -16.96
CA GLU A 195 19.91 9.76 -16.75
C GLU A 195 20.27 9.90 -15.26
N SER A 196 19.34 10.44 -14.44
CA SER A 196 19.55 10.67 -13.01
C SER A 196 18.89 9.63 -12.11
N ILE A 197 17.86 8.95 -12.58
CA ILE A 197 17.05 8.01 -11.81
C ILE A 197 17.16 6.63 -12.43
N PRO A 198 18.01 5.73 -11.91
CA PRO A 198 18.07 4.36 -12.41
C PRO A 198 16.73 3.62 -12.20
N ALA A 199 16.37 2.76 -13.17
CA ALA A 199 15.15 1.94 -13.07
C ALA A 199 15.17 1.04 -11.84
N VAL A 200 13.96 0.69 -11.35
CA VAL A 200 13.77 -0.16 -10.17
C VAL A 200 13.02 -1.44 -10.50
N ASP A 201 13.15 -2.47 -9.66
CA ASP A 201 12.43 -3.72 -9.80
C ASP A 201 11.01 -3.65 -9.20
N LYS A 202 10.81 -2.78 -8.22
CA LYS A 202 9.54 -2.66 -7.48
C LYS A 202 9.26 -1.20 -7.16
N ILE A 203 8.02 -0.75 -7.39
CA ILE A 203 7.53 0.59 -7.00
C ILE A 203 6.48 0.42 -5.92
N THR A 204 6.65 1.12 -4.79
CA THR A 204 5.72 1.12 -3.67
C THR A 204 5.34 2.53 -3.23
N GLY A 205 4.28 2.63 -2.47
CA GLY A 205 3.83 3.89 -1.87
C GLY A 205 2.50 4.38 -2.41
N PRO A 206 1.71 5.05 -1.54
CA PRO A 206 0.42 5.63 -1.91
C PRO A 206 0.60 6.87 -2.78
N GLY A 207 -0.41 7.18 -3.58
CA GLY A 207 -0.40 8.38 -4.41
C GLY A 207 -1.81 8.73 -4.89
N ASN A 208 -1.93 9.84 -5.60
CA ASN A 208 -3.19 10.23 -6.20
C ASN A 208 -3.55 9.31 -7.39
N VAL A 209 -4.69 9.57 -8.00
CA VAL A 209 -5.23 8.78 -9.12
C VAL A 209 -4.28 8.66 -10.31
N TYR A 210 -3.46 9.67 -10.58
CA TYR A 210 -2.46 9.64 -11.66
C TYR A 210 -1.29 8.73 -11.32
N VAL A 211 -0.86 8.71 -10.06
CA VAL A 211 0.17 7.79 -9.56
C VAL A 211 -0.34 6.35 -9.62
N ALA A 212 -1.58 6.09 -9.18
CA ALA A 212 -2.19 4.77 -9.24
C ALA A 212 -2.33 4.29 -10.70
N ALA A 213 -2.81 5.15 -11.61
CA ALA A 213 -2.92 4.84 -13.04
C ALA A 213 -1.55 4.57 -13.67
N ALA A 214 -0.53 5.36 -13.34
CA ALA A 214 0.83 5.15 -13.82
C ALA A 214 1.41 3.82 -13.33
N LYS A 215 1.25 3.50 -12.02
CA LYS A 215 1.65 2.20 -11.46
C LYS A 215 0.98 1.04 -12.20
N GLN A 216 -0.33 1.14 -12.46
CA GLN A 216 -1.05 0.14 -13.23
C GLN A 216 -0.50 -0.02 -14.64
N ALA A 217 -0.25 1.08 -15.35
CA ALA A 217 0.25 1.05 -16.73
C ALA A 217 1.66 0.43 -16.84
N VAL A 218 2.54 0.68 -15.86
CA VAL A 218 3.90 0.14 -15.87
C VAL A 218 4.01 -1.28 -15.26
N SER A 219 2.95 -1.83 -14.71
CA SER A 219 2.97 -3.11 -13.95
C SER A 219 3.37 -4.34 -14.75
N ALA A 220 3.37 -4.24 -16.08
CA ALA A 220 3.92 -5.28 -16.96
C ALA A 220 5.47 -5.27 -17.03
N SER A 221 6.11 -4.16 -16.62
CA SER A 221 7.57 -3.97 -16.74
C SER A 221 8.26 -3.91 -15.37
N VAL A 222 7.55 -3.46 -14.33
CA VAL A 222 8.08 -3.30 -12.97
C VAL A 222 7.04 -3.80 -11.97
N GLY A 223 7.49 -4.44 -10.89
CA GLY A 223 6.58 -4.84 -9.81
C GLY A 223 5.96 -3.62 -9.14
N ILE A 224 4.70 -3.73 -8.74
CA ILE A 224 4.01 -2.70 -7.97
C ILE A 224 3.42 -3.31 -6.69
N ASP A 225 3.17 -2.48 -5.68
CA ASP A 225 2.37 -2.81 -4.50
C ASP A 225 0.86 -2.78 -4.83
N VAL A 226 0.06 -2.21 -3.95
CA VAL A 226 -1.38 -2.00 -4.16
C VAL A 226 -1.66 -0.81 -5.08
N LEU A 227 -2.79 -0.87 -5.78
CA LEU A 227 -3.36 0.30 -6.45
C LEU A 227 -4.22 1.05 -5.43
N ALA A 228 -3.66 2.08 -4.81
CA ALA A 228 -4.35 2.87 -3.82
C ALA A 228 -5.37 3.81 -4.50
N GLY A 229 -6.63 3.67 -4.11
CA GLY A 229 -7.69 4.66 -4.35
C GLY A 229 -7.79 5.64 -3.17
N PRO A 230 -8.83 6.48 -3.15
CA PRO A 230 -9.13 7.31 -1.99
C PRO A 230 -9.34 6.45 -0.74
N THR A 231 -8.83 6.92 0.38
CA THR A 231 -8.89 6.27 1.69
C THR A 231 -10.33 5.88 2.10
N GLU A 232 -10.45 4.81 2.86
CA GLU A 232 -11.72 4.23 3.31
C GLU A 232 -11.65 3.88 4.80
N LEU A 233 -12.65 4.31 5.55
CA LEU A 233 -12.91 3.83 6.89
C LEU A 233 -14.35 3.33 6.99
N VAL A 234 -14.50 2.11 7.48
CA VAL A 234 -15.77 1.60 7.99
C VAL A 234 -15.67 1.47 9.51
N VAL A 235 -16.55 2.12 10.24
CA VAL A 235 -16.76 1.88 11.66
C VAL A 235 -17.99 0.99 11.79
N MET A 236 -17.84 -0.14 12.44
CA MET A 236 -18.95 -1.00 12.85
C MET A 236 -19.19 -0.79 14.35
N ALA A 237 -20.35 -0.27 14.70
CA ALA A 237 -20.67 0.12 16.06
C ALA A 237 -22.05 -0.39 16.50
N ASP A 238 -22.19 -0.82 17.75
CA ASP A 238 -23.46 -1.13 18.40
C ASP A 238 -23.74 -0.13 19.53
N GLU A 239 -24.69 -0.42 20.39
CA GLU A 239 -25.10 0.43 21.51
C GLU A 239 -24.03 0.56 22.59
N SER A 240 -23.00 -0.29 22.60
CA SER A 240 -21.88 -0.22 23.53
C SER A 240 -20.80 0.80 23.13
N ALA A 241 -20.85 1.28 21.87
CA ALA A 241 -19.90 2.23 21.36
C ALA A 241 -20.09 3.64 21.96
N ASP A 242 -18.99 4.37 22.11
CA ASP A 242 -19.03 5.79 22.47
C ASP A 242 -19.25 6.64 21.20
N PRO A 243 -20.41 7.32 21.04
CA PRO A 243 -20.71 8.10 19.85
C PRO A 243 -19.71 9.25 19.58
N VAL A 244 -19.05 9.77 20.61
CA VAL A 244 -18.04 10.82 20.47
C VAL A 244 -16.78 10.24 19.80
N ARG A 245 -16.33 9.08 20.24
CA ARG A 245 -15.18 8.38 19.64
C ARG A 245 -15.45 7.99 18.20
N VAL A 246 -16.61 7.39 17.92
CA VAL A 246 -17.04 7.01 16.57
C VAL A 246 -17.06 8.23 15.64
N ALA A 247 -17.68 9.32 16.05
CA ALA A 247 -17.74 10.55 15.26
C ALA A 247 -16.33 11.14 15.00
N THR A 248 -15.45 11.10 16.02
CA THR A 248 -14.07 11.59 15.91
C THR A 248 -13.26 10.73 14.94
N ASP A 249 -13.39 9.41 14.99
CA ASP A 249 -12.70 8.50 14.06
C ASP A 249 -13.16 8.71 12.61
N LEU A 250 -14.46 8.89 12.37
CA LEU A 250 -14.99 9.20 11.03
C LEU A 250 -14.46 10.53 10.49
N VAL A 251 -14.36 11.55 11.35
CA VAL A 251 -13.83 12.88 11.01
C VAL A 251 -12.32 12.81 10.77
N SER A 252 -11.56 12.10 11.60
CA SER A 252 -10.10 11.97 11.45
C SER A 252 -9.70 11.33 10.12
N GLN A 253 -10.48 10.37 9.64
CA GLN A 253 -10.24 9.79 8.32
C GLN A 253 -10.68 10.73 7.19
N ALA A 254 -11.81 11.40 7.34
CA ALA A 254 -12.35 12.30 6.34
C ALA A 254 -11.46 13.54 6.07
N GLU A 255 -10.57 13.91 7.00
CA GLU A 255 -9.68 15.07 6.83
C GLU A 255 -8.60 14.88 5.75
N HIS A 256 -8.28 13.64 5.38
CA HIS A 256 -7.22 13.34 4.40
C HIS A 256 -7.54 13.91 3.00
N ASP A 257 -8.76 13.69 2.49
CA ASP A 257 -9.15 14.13 1.14
C ASP A 257 -10.68 14.20 1.00
N PRO A 258 -11.23 15.13 0.19
CA PRO A 258 -12.66 15.20 -0.08
C PRO A 258 -13.31 13.94 -0.69
N GLN A 259 -12.50 13.02 -1.22
CA GLN A 259 -12.98 11.75 -1.81
C GLN A 259 -12.96 10.57 -0.83
N VAL A 260 -12.57 10.79 0.42
CA VAL A 260 -12.54 9.76 1.45
C VAL A 260 -13.93 9.16 1.68
N TRP A 261 -13.95 7.86 1.96
CA TRP A 261 -15.14 7.11 2.37
C TRP A 261 -15.12 6.88 3.88
N SER A 262 -15.97 7.59 4.63
CA SER A 262 -16.17 7.40 6.07
C SER A 262 -17.58 6.87 6.31
N VAL A 263 -17.69 5.60 6.69
CA VAL A 263 -18.96 4.87 6.76
C VAL A 263 -19.18 4.36 8.18
N LEU A 264 -20.39 4.55 8.70
CA LEU A 264 -20.86 3.90 9.92
C LEU A 264 -21.82 2.77 9.57
N LEU A 265 -21.55 1.57 10.05
CA LEU A 265 -22.47 0.43 10.05
C LEU A 265 -22.92 0.19 11.50
N THR A 266 -24.20 0.18 11.73
CA THR A 266 -24.76 -0.02 13.08
C THR A 266 -26.05 -0.82 13.02
N ILE A 267 -26.46 -1.38 14.19
CA ILE A 267 -27.75 -2.04 14.37
C ILE A 267 -28.74 -1.16 15.15
N SER A 268 -28.30 0.04 15.55
CA SER A 268 -29.06 0.94 16.42
C SER A 268 -29.32 2.28 15.74
N GLU A 269 -30.59 2.64 15.57
CA GLU A 269 -31.01 3.97 15.11
C GLU A 269 -30.59 5.07 16.09
N GLU A 270 -30.53 4.75 17.40
CA GLU A 270 -30.08 5.67 18.44
C GLU A 270 -28.59 5.98 18.27
N THR A 271 -27.76 4.95 18.14
CA THR A 271 -26.32 5.11 17.85
C THR A 271 -26.09 5.92 16.56
N ALA A 272 -26.84 5.64 15.50
CA ALA A 272 -26.77 6.37 14.23
C ALA A 272 -27.09 7.87 14.42
N SER A 273 -28.12 8.18 15.19
CA SER A 273 -28.55 9.54 15.48
C SER A 273 -27.55 10.28 16.36
N GLU A 274 -27.06 9.63 17.42
CA GLU A 274 -26.10 10.23 18.35
C GLU A 274 -24.77 10.52 17.68
N VAL A 275 -24.22 9.58 16.87
CA VAL A 275 -22.98 9.82 16.11
C VAL A 275 -23.17 11.00 15.17
N ASN A 276 -24.28 11.09 14.43
CA ASN A 276 -24.57 12.22 13.56
C ASN A 276 -24.65 13.56 14.33
N CYS A 277 -25.19 13.57 15.55
CA CYS A 277 -25.19 14.77 16.38
C CYS A 277 -23.78 15.19 16.82
N ARG A 278 -22.87 14.23 17.04
CA ARG A 278 -21.49 14.51 17.46
C ARG A 278 -20.55 14.91 16.34
N LEU A 279 -20.91 14.67 15.07
CA LEU A 279 -20.04 15.04 13.94
C LEU A 279 -19.74 16.55 13.88
N GLU A 280 -20.70 17.42 14.22
CA GLU A 280 -20.48 18.85 14.22
C GLU A 280 -19.48 19.27 15.31
N ASP A 281 -19.58 18.69 16.49
CA ASP A 281 -18.64 18.91 17.59
C ASP A 281 -17.24 18.38 17.21
N ALA A 282 -17.16 17.20 16.57
CA ALA A 282 -15.91 16.59 16.11
C ALA A 282 -15.24 17.39 14.98
N LEU A 283 -16.02 18.00 14.08
CA LEU A 283 -15.49 18.91 13.06
C LEU A 283 -14.90 20.18 13.67
N GLY A 284 -15.50 20.73 14.73
CA GLY A 284 -15.00 21.86 15.50
C GLY A 284 -14.36 22.95 14.64
N GLU A 285 -13.19 23.43 15.07
CA GLU A 285 -12.38 24.46 14.38
C GLU A 285 -11.20 23.81 13.60
N LEU A 286 -11.39 22.61 13.03
CA LEU A 286 -10.32 21.94 12.25
C LEU A 286 -9.87 22.82 11.09
N PRO A 287 -8.55 22.96 10.87
CA PRO A 287 -8.03 23.65 9.68
C PRO A 287 -8.48 23.00 8.37
N THR A 288 -8.83 21.72 8.42
CA THR A 288 -9.27 20.87 7.30
C THR A 288 -10.79 20.84 7.13
N ARG A 289 -11.56 21.56 7.97
CA ARG A 289 -13.04 21.46 8.08
C ARG A 289 -13.75 21.42 6.72
N ALA A 290 -13.43 22.32 5.80
CA ALA A 290 -14.12 22.37 4.51
C ALA A 290 -13.96 21.09 3.66
N ALA A 291 -12.77 20.51 3.68
CA ALA A 291 -12.48 19.27 2.96
C ALA A 291 -13.11 18.06 3.65
N THR A 292 -13.01 18.01 4.98
CA THR A 292 -13.57 16.96 5.83
C THR A 292 -15.10 16.93 5.70
N GLU A 293 -15.75 18.07 5.78
CA GLU A 293 -17.20 18.20 5.60
C GLU A 293 -17.63 17.75 4.18
N ALA A 294 -16.87 18.15 3.15
CA ALA A 294 -17.14 17.70 1.78
C ALA A 294 -17.03 16.16 1.64
N ALA A 295 -16.04 15.53 2.27
CA ALA A 295 -15.89 14.08 2.28
C ALA A 295 -17.09 13.39 2.95
N LEU A 296 -17.46 13.84 4.15
CA LEU A 296 -18.58 13.29 4.91
C LEU A 296 -19.92 13.43 4.17
N VAL A 297 -20.19 14.61 3.61
CA VAL A 297 -21.47 14.88 2.94
C VAL A 297 -21.60 14.14 1.60
N ASN A 298 -20.53 14.12 0.81
CA ASN A 298 -20.60 13.57 -0.55
C ASN A 298 -20.38 12.05 -0.59
N ASN A 299 -19.54 11.52 0.29
CA ASN A 299 -19.10 10.13 0.21
C ASN A 299 -19.43 9.32 1.48
N GLY A 300 -19.56 9.97 2.65
CA GLY A 300 -19.92 9.29 3.89
C GLY A 300 -21.39 8.86 3.92
N PHE A 301 -21.71 7.88 4.74
CA PHE A 301 -23.08 7.48 5.06
C PHE A 301 -23.15 6.63 6.34
N VAL A 302 -24.34 6.52 6.89
CA VAL A 302 -24.68 5.57 7.93
C VAL A 302 -25.57 4.49 7.32
N TYR A 303 -25.28 3.23 7.56
CA TYR A 303 -26.14 2.11 7.26
C TYR A 303 -26.62 1.46 8.54
N VAL A 304 -27.96 1.43 8.74
CA VAL A 304 -28.57 0.77 9.88
C VAL A 304 -29.05 -0.62 9.42
N ALA A 305 -28.44 -1.65 9.97
CA ALA A 305 -28.69 -3.05 9.65
C ALA A 305 -29.59 -3.71 10.71
N ASP A 306 -30.21 -4.82 10.33
CA ASP A 306 -31.11 -5.58 11.21
C ASP A 306 -30.35 -6.42 12.27
N SER A 307 -29.07 -6.70 12.03
CA SER A 307 -28.25 -7.55 12.91
C SER A 307 -26.75 -7.32 12.70
N ILE A 308 -25.94 -7.75 13.67
CA ILE A 308 -24.47 -7.77 13.56
C ILE A 308 -24.00 -8.62 12.37
N ASP A 309 -24.64 -9.76 12.12
CA ASP A 309 -24.32 -10.60 10.97
C ASP A 309 -24.56 -9.87 9.63
N SER A 310 -25.60 -9.04 9.57
CA SER A 310 -25.86 -8.17 8.39
C SER A 310 -24.79 -7.08 8.27
N CYS A 311 -24.31 -6.50 9.37
CA CYS A 311 -23.17 -5.57 9.34
C CYS A 311 -21.90 -6.25 8.83
N ILE A 312 -21.59 -7.47 9.31
CA ILE A 312 -20.44 -8.27 8.86
C ILE A 312 -20.53 -8.58 7.36
N ALA A 313 -21.71 -9.04 6.89
CA ALA A 313 -21.92 -9.26 5.47
C ALA A 313 -21.65 -8.00 4.65
N MET A 314 -22.03 -6.85 5.18
CA MET A 314 -21.81 -5.56 4.54
C MET A 314 -20.33 -5.15 4.56
N VAL A 315 -19.61 -5.32 5.69
CA VAL A 315 -18.14 -5.14 5.76
C VAL A 315 -17.46 -5.99 4.69
N ASN A 316 -17.81 -7.27 4.59
CA ASN A 316 -17.21 -8.20 3.61
C ASN A 316 -17.54 -7.83 2.16
N ARG A 317 -18.71 -7.23 1.91
CA ARG A 317 -19.12 -6.72 0.61
C ARG A 317 -18.37 -5.45 0.22
N ILE A 318 -18.07 -4.57 1.17
CA ILE A 318 -17.22 -3.39 1.00
C ILE A 318 -15.75 -3.83 0.90
N ALA A 319 -15.29 -4.68 1.81
CA ALA A 319 -13.89 -5.06 2.03
C ALA A 319 -12.99 -3.81 2.13
N PRO A 320 -13.21 -2.97 3.16
CA PRO A 320 -12.63 -1.64 3.26
C PRO A 320 -11.12 -1.68 3.53
N GLU A 321 -10.48 -0.55 3.31
CA GLU A 321 -9.11 -0.30 3.71
C GLU A 321 -8.94 -0.44 5.23
N HIS A 322 -9.73 0.34 5.99
CA HIS A 322 -9.73 0.32 7.45
C HIS A 322 -11.10 -0.10 7.96
N LEU A 323 -11.11 -1.01 8.93
CA LEU A 323 -12.30 -1.41 9.69
C LEU A 323 -12.07 -1.17 11.18
N SER A 324 -12.89 -0.33 11.82
CA SER A 324 -12.94 -0.17 13.26
C SER A 324 -14.12 -0.95 13.83
N LEU A 325 -13.84 -1.90 14.73
CA LEU A 325 -14.85 -2.72 15.41
C LEU A 325 -15.12 -2.14 16.80
N GLN A 326 -16.13 -1.31 16.93
CA GLN A 326 -16.57 -0.69 18.19
C GLN A 326 -17.90 -1.29 18.63
N VAL A 327 -17.90 -2.59 18.87
CA VAL A 327 -19.06 -3.40 19.26
C VAL A 327 -18.76 -4.18 20.53
N GLU A 328 -19.77 -4.75 21.16
CA GLU A 328 -19.58 -5.64 22.28
C GLU A 328 -18.77 -6.88 21.87
N ASN A 329 -17.73 -7.23 22.64
CA ASN A 329 -16.84 -8.37 22.38
C ASN A 329 -16.23 -8.37 20.97
N PRO A 330 -15.55 -7.30 20.51
CA PRO A 330 -15.14 -7.10 19.12
C PRO A 330 -14.17 -8.18 18.62
N GLY A 331 -13.34 -8.75 19.50
CA GLY A 331 -12.39 -9.82 19.15
C GLY A 331 -13.05 -11.07 18.57
N ARG A 332 -14.34 -11.31 18.87
CA ARG A 332 -15.11 -12.43 18.31
C ARG A 332 -15.28 -12.35 16.79
N TRP A 333 -15.24 -11.15 16.23
CA TRP A 333 -15.59 -10.89 14.84
C TRP A 333 -14.41 -10.72 13.90
N VAL A 334 -13.18 -10.69 14.45
CA VAL A 334 -11.95 -10.45 13.67
C VAL A 334 -11.77 -11.43 12.51
N ASP A 335 -12.03 -12.71 12.76
CA ASP A 335 -11.87 -13.76 11.73
C ASP A 335 -13.07 -13.85 10.76
N ALA A 336 -14.15 -13.13 11.02
CA ALA A 336 -15.34 -13.11 10.19
C ALA A 336 -15.36 -11.97 9.17
N VAL A 337 -14.45 -11.01 9.28
CA VAL A 337 -14.42 -9.78 8.47
C VAL A 337 -13.26 -9.75 7.47
N THR A 338 -13.48 -9.05 6.37
CA THR A 338 -12.46 -8.81 5.33
C THR A 338 -12.18 -7.31 5.25
N ALA A 339 -10.98 -6.89 5.63
CA ALA A 339 -10.51 -5.51 5.55
C ALA A 339 -8.98 -5.47 5.34
N GLY A 340 -8.45 -4.32 4.92
CA GLY A 340 -7.00 -4.10 4.84
C GLY A 340 -6.35 -4.08 6.21
N ALA A 341 -6.96 -3.40 7.19
CA ALA A 341 -6.59 -3.41 8.60
C ALA A 341 -7.84 -3.42 9.48
N VAL A 342 -7.77 -4.11 10.63
CA VAL A 342 -8.88 -4.20 11.60
C VAL A 342 -8.42 -3.62 12.94
N PHE A 343 -9.15 -2.62 13.43
CA PHE A 343 -8.95 -1.94 14.70
C PHE A 343 -9.98 -2.46 15.70
N VAL A 344 -9.53 -3.05 16.79
CA VAL A 344 -10.39 -3.84 17.68
C VAL A 344 -10.65 -3.09 18.98
N GLY A 345 -11.90 -2.70 19.18
CA GLY A 345 -12.38 -2.00 20.39
C GLY A 345 -12.24 -0.49 20.32
N SER A 346 -12.98 0.19 21.19
CA SER A 346 -13.09 1.66 21.22
C SER A 346 -11.80 2.39 21.63
N ASP A 347 -10.81 1.68 22.19
CA ASP A 347 -9.51 2.25 22.59
C ASP A 347 -8.44 2.13 21.50
N THR A 348 -8.80 1.64 20.31
CA THR A 348 -7.88 1.42 19.20
C THR A 348 -8.28 2.30 18.00
N PRO A 349 -7.95 3.60 18.00
CA PRO A 349 -8.25 4.49 16.87
C PRO A 349 -7.38 4.14 15.65
N VAL A 350 -7.86 4.48 14.45
CA VAL A 350 -7.13 4.25 13.18
C VAL A 350 -5.75 4.91 13.21
N ALA A 351 -5.64 6.12 13.76
CA ALA A 351 -4.37 6.83 13.91
C ALA A 351 -3.30 6.03 14.69
N TRP A 352 -3.68 5.09 15.53
CA TRP A 352 -2.73 4.19 16.21
C TRP A 352 -2.01 3.27 15.21
N GLY A 353 -2.73 2.81 14.18
CA GLY A 353 -2.15 2.04 13.06
C GLY A 353 -1.28 2.90 12.16
N ASP A 354 -1.69 4.14 11.91
CA ASP A 354 -0.97 5.04 11.00
C ASP A 354 0.41 5.45 11.52
N TYR A 355 0.55 5.56 12.85
CA TYR A 355 1.76 6.17 13.44
C TYR A 355 2.51 5.27 14.42
N TRP A 356 1.86 4.30 15.09
CA TRP A 356 2.46 3.69 16.27
C TRP A 356 2.48 2.17 16.32
N ALA A 357 1.41 1.49 15.91
CA ALA A 357 1.26 0.04 16.09
C ALA A 357 2.34 -0.80 15.40
N GLY A 358 2.96 -0.28 14.35
CA GLY A 358 4.00 -0.97 13.57
C GLY A 358 3.46 -1.80 12.41
N ALA A 359 2.15 -2.06 12.35
CA ALA A 359 1.52 -2.61 11.15
C ALA A 359 1.55 -1.59 10.00
N ASN A 360 1.56 -2.05 8.76
CA ASN A 360 1.69 -1.16 7.61
C ASN A 360 0.36 -0.49 7.26
N HIS A 361 0.39 0.82 7.03
CA HIS A 361 -0.75 1.61 6.60
C HIS A 361 -0.86 1.78 5.07
N THR A 362 0.08 1.25 4.29
CA THR A 362 -0.09 1.17 2.83
C THR A 362 -0.99 -0.02 2.53
N LEU A 363 -2.28 0.25 2.45
CA LEU A 363 -3.36 -0.73 2.49
C LEU A 363 -4.08 -0.84 1.13
N PRO A 364 -4.69 -1.99 0.83
CA PRO A 364 -5.54 -2.14 -0.35
C PRO A 364 -6.87 -1.39 -0.15
N THR A 365 -7.26 -0.58 -1.14
CA THR A 365 -8.53 0.14 -1.17
C THR A 365 -9.50 -0.45 -2.19
N THR A 366 -10.71 0.10 -2.28
CA THR A 366 -11.73 -0.26 -3.31
C THR A 366 -12.05 -1.75 -3.39
N GLY A 367 -12.10 -2.39 -2.21
CA GLY A 367 -12.43 -3.80 -2.07
C GLY A 367 -11.30 -4.78 -2.45
N GLN A 368 -10.08 -4.31 -2.68
CA GLN A 368 -8.93 -5.17 -2.96
C GLN A 368 -8.49 -5.99 -1.75
N ALA A 369 -8.91 -5.64 -0.53
CA ALA A 369 -8.65 -6.43 0.68
C ALA A 369 -9.12 -7.89 0.58
N ARG A 370 -9.98 -8.23 -0.40
CA ARG A 370 -10.38 -9.62 -0.69
C ARG A 370 -9.26 -10.51 -1.21
N PHE A 371 -8.23 -9.93 -1.81
CA PHE A 371 -7.17 -10.67 -2.50
C PHE A 371 -5.77 -10.04 -2.35
N ARG A 372 -5.66 -8.94 -1.64
CA ARG A 372 -4.39 -8.27 -1.32
C ARG A 372 -4.35 -7.89 0.15
N GLY A 373 -3.17 -7.98 0.75
CA GLY A 373 -2.90 -7.49 2.10
C GLY A 373 -2.20 -6.12 2.11
N PRO A 374 -1.87 -5.63 3.32
CA PRO A 374 -0.99 -4.48 3.51
C PRO A 374 0.37 -4.68 2.86
N LEU A 375 1.07 -3.59 2.55
CA LEU A 375 2.48 -3.65 2.16
C LEU A 375 3.29 -4.39 3.25
N SER A 376 4.15 -5.29 2.83
CA SER A 376 4.89 -6.19 3.70
C SER A 376 6.29 -6.48 3.15
N VAL A 377 7.09 -7.22 3.87
CA VAL A 377 8.40 -7.70 3.36
C VAL A 377 8.25 -8.58 2.13
N TYR A 378 7.11 -9.28 1.97
CA TYR A 378 6.84 -10.12 0.80
C TYR A 378 6.77 -9.34 -0.51
N ASP A 379 6.42 -8.05 -0.46
CA ASP A 379 6.40 -7.18 -1.63
C ASP A 379 7.79 -6.95 -2.22
N PHE A 380 8.81 -7.09 -1.40
CA PHE A 380 10.22 -6.88 -1.76
C PHE A 380 11.00 -8.18 -1.90
N LEU A 381 10.35 -9.34 -1.74
CA LEU A 381 10.97 -10.66 -1.83
C LEU A 381 10.46 -11.42 -3.07
N VAL A 382 11.39 -12.05 -3.78
CA VAL A 382 11.09 -12.89 -4.93
C VAL A 382 11.40 -14.34 -4.57
N PRO A 383 10.39 -15.24 -4.56
CA PRO A 383 10.62 -16.66 -4.36
C PRO A 383 11.18 -17.30 -5.64
N PHE A 384 12.03 -18.31 -5.47
CA PHE A 384 12.53 -19.12 -6.58
C PHE A 384 12.79 -20.55 -6.12
N SER A 385 12.67 -21.48 -7.06
CA SER A 385 12.95 -22.90 -6.82
C SER A 385 14.37 -23.24 -7.27
N VAL A 386 15.04 -24.11 -6.48
CA VAL A 386 16.31 -24.73 -6.83
C VAL A 386 16.07 -26.24 -6.88
N ILE A 387 16.42 -26.88 -8.00
CA ILE A 387 16.24 -28.31 -8.23
C ILE A 387 17.61 -28.93 -8.45
N GLU A 388 17.92 -29.94 -7.63
CA GLU A 388 19.18 -30.68 -7.68
C GLU A 388 18.85 -32.17 -7.77
N SER A 389 19.18 -32.82 -8.89
CA SER A 389 18.98 -34.25 -9.09
C SER A 389 20.32 -34.97 -9.18
N PRO A 390 20.64 -35.89 -8.27
CA PRO A 390 21.82 -36.75 -8.40
C PRO A 390 21.64 -37.74 -9.56
N GLN A 391 22.72 -38.28 -10.09
CA GLN A 391 22.69 -39.27 -11.19
C GLN A 391 21.78 -40.46 -10.88
N SER A 392 21.76 -40.90 -9.61
CA SER A 392 20.88 -41.98 -9.15
C SER A 392 19.38 -41.65 -9.33
N ALA A 393 18.98 -40.40 -9.12
CA ALA A 393 17.60 -39.98 -9.31
C ALA A 393 17.23 -39.99 -10.81
N VAL A 394 18.15 -39.53 -11.68
CA VAL A 394 17.94 -39.55 -13.12
C VAL A 394 17.78 -40.98 -13.62
N LYS A 395 18.58 -41.92 -13.13
CA LYS A 395 18.45 -43.35 -13.47
C LYS A 395 17.16 -43.97 -12.96
N ALA A 396 16.74 -43.58 -11.75
CA ALA A 396 15.52 -44.14 -11.13
C ALA A 396 14.23 -43.62 -11.81
N SER A 397 14.15 -42.33 -12.10
CA SER A 397 12.93 -41.65 -12.54
C SER A 397 12.93 -41.24 -14.03
N GLY A 398 14.09 -41.27 -14.72
CA GLY A 398 14.27 -40.76 -16.07
C GLY A 398 13.32 -41.31 -17.11
N ARG A 399 13.01 -42.63 -17.05
CA ARG A 399 12.04 -43.29 -17.98
C ARG A 399 10.64 -42.66 -17.84
N SER A 400 10.24 -42.31 -16.64
CA SER A 400 8.94 -41.67 -16.39
C SER A 400 8.90 -40.26 -16.97
N VAL A 401 10.02 -39.51 -16.84
CA VAL A 401 10.13 -38.17 -17.42
C VAL A 401 10.10 -38.22 -18.95
N VAL A 402 10.81 -39.19 -19.57
CA VAL A 402 10.79 -39.42 -21.01
C VAL A 402 9.36 -39.72 -21.48
N ALA A 403 8.65 -40.63 -20.81
CA ALA A 403 7.27 -40.96 -21.19
C ALA A 403 6.31 -39.77 -21.10
N LEU A 404 6.48 -38.89 -20.10
CA LEU A 404 5.69 -37.65 -19.99
C LEU A 404 6.00 -36.68 -21.12
N ALA A 405 7.29 -36.46 -21.42
CA ALA A 405 7.72 -35.57 -22.49
C ALA A 405 7.24 -36.05 -23.87
N ASP A 406 7.32 -37.37 -24.13
CA ASP A 406 6.84 -37.97 -25.38
C ASP A 406 5.31 -37.83 -25.52
N ALA A 407 4.55 -38.01 -24.44
CA ALA A 407 3.11 -37.82 -24.44
C ALA A 407 2.68 -36.37 -24.76
N GLU A 408 3.52 -35.39 -24.42
CA GLU A 408 3.33 -33.98 -24.79
C GLU A 408 3.92 -33.65 -26.18
N GLY A 409 4.60 -34.60 -26.83
CA GLY A 409 5.28 -34.38 -28.11
C GLY A 409 6.59 -33.58 -28.04
N LEU A 410 7.17 -33.48 -26.84
CA LEU A 410 8.39 -32.71 -26.56
C LEU A 410 9.66 -33.57 -26.64
N SER A 411 9.99 -34.06 -27.86
CA SER A 411 11.11 -34.99 -28.10
C SER A 411 12.47 -34.47 -27.62
N ALA A 412 12.72 -33.15 -27.68
CA ALA A 412 13.96 -32.58 -27.18
C ALA A 412 14.07 -32.66 -25.63
N HIS A 413 12.94 -32.57 -24.91
CA HIS A 413 12.90 -32.78 -23.46
C HIS A 413 13.19 -34.25 -23.14
N ALA A 414 12.54 -35.19 -23.85
CA ALA A 414 12.81 -36.63 -23.71
C ALA A 414 14.30 -36.93 -23.92
N ARG A 415 14.88 -36.48 -25.06
CA ARG A 415 16.29 -36.68 -25.41
C ARG A 415 17.25 -36.07 -24.37
N SER A 416 16.91 -34.94 -23.77
CA SER A 416 17.69 -34.32 -22.68
C SER A 416 17.85 -35.25 -21.46
N ILE A 417 16.84 -36.03 -21.14
CA ILE A 417 16.87 -36.98 -20.05
C ILE A 417 17.57 -38.26 -20.44
N GLU A 418 17.29 -38.83 -21.64
CA GLU A 418 17.93 -40.02 -22.17
C GLU A 418 19.44 -39.93 -22.14
N LEU A 419 20.01 -38.81 -22.66
CA LEU A 419 21.46 -38.57 -22.65
C LEU A 419 22.07 -38.71 -21.24
N ARG A 420 21.37 -38.17 -20.22
CA ARG A 420 21.83 -38.24 -18.84
C ARG A 420 21.63 -39.61 -18.18
N MET A 421 20.79 -40.44 -18.77
CA MET A 421 20.66 -41.88 -18.36
C MET A 421 21.77 -42.74 -18.98
N GLU A 422 22.30 -42.39 -20.16
CA GLU A 422 23.35 -43.09 -20.88
C GLU A 422 24.74 -42.84 -20.26
N ASP A 423 24.99 -41.65 -19.67
CA ASP A 423 26.30 -41.21 -19.14
C ASP A 423 26.73 -41.91 -17.83
N GLY A 424 26.13 -42.99 -17.44
CA GLY A 424 26.40 -43.79 -16.22
C GLY A 424 26.32 -45.25 -16.46
#